data_509a5b63c6d9127ae8556b200c3b0747
#
_entry.id   509a5b63c6d9127ae8556b200c3b0747
#
_cell.length_a   1.000
_cell.length_b   1.000
_cell.length_c   1.000
_cell.angle_alpha   90.00
_cell.angle_beta   90.00
_cell.angle_gamma   90.00
#
_symmetry.space_group_name_H-M   'P 1'
#
loop_
_entity.id
_entity.type
_entity.pdbx_description
1 polymer ?
#
loop_
_entity_poly.entity_id
_entity_poly.type
_entity_poly.pdbx_seq_one_letter_code
_entity_poly.pdbx_strand_id
1 'polypeptide(L)'
;MMKGIVLAGGSGTRLYPITQGISKQLLPVYDKPMIYYPLSVLMLAGIRDILVISTPEDLPRFRTLLGDGSGVGLRLEYAEQPRPEGLAQAFIIGRDFVGGSPSALVLGDNIFHGMGLTGILRRAGKLKEGGLVFGYLVRDPERYGVVEFDAEGKVLGLEEKPKHPKSNYAVPGLYFYDGEVCDRAAALKPSPRGELEITDLNRSYLRDGKLRVELLGRGFAWLDTGTHESLLQASNFVQTIEERQGLKIACLEEIAFRSGWIDEATLRERGELMAKNEYGRYLLALADGAEETK
;
A
#
# COMPACT_ATOMS: atom_id res chain seq x y z
N MET A 1 4.31 -10.34 15.60
CA MET A 1 3.54 -10.40 14.34
C MET A 1 3.77 -9.09 13.62
N MET A 2 3.89 -9.08 12.28
CA MET A 2 4.11 -7.83 11.53
C MET A 2 2.89 -6.93 11.61
N LYS A 3 3.09 -5.63 11.80
CA LYS A 3 2.06 -4.58 11.80
C LYS A 3 2.01 -3.91 10.43
N GLY A 4 0.85 -3.39 10.02
CA GLY A 4 0.70 -2.64 8.78
C GLY A 4 0.38 -1.18 9.03
N ILE A 5 0.89 -0.28 8.20
CA ILE A 5 0.50 1.13 8.18
C ILE A 5 0.06 1.49 6.77
N VAL A 6 -1.13 2.05 6.62
CA VAL A 6 -1.57 2.71 5.40
C VAL A 6 -1.50 4.21 5.63
N LEU A 7 -0.62 4.90 4.88
CA LEU A 7 -0.53 6.36 4.94
C LEU A 7 -1.45 6.96 3.89
N ALA A 8 -2.60 7.44 4.34
CA ALA A 8 -3.67 8.04 3.53
C ALA A 8 -3.82 9.54 3.81
N GLY A 9 -2.71 10.20 4.07
CA GLY A 9 -2.62 11.64 4.29
C GLY A 9 -2.30 12.41 3.00
N GLY A 10 -2.10 13.72 3.16
CA GLY A 10 -1.72 14.63 2.09
C GLY A 10 -2.88 15.48 1.55
N SER A 11 -2.56 16.66 1.03
CA SER A 11 -3.55 17.66 0.59
C SER A 11 -4.24 17.37 -0.74
N GLY A 12 -3.75 16.39 -1.50
CA GLY A 12 -4.34 16.00 -2.79
C GLY A 12 -4.39 17.10 -3.86
N THR A 13 -3.68 18.23 -3.68
CA THR A 13 -3.81 19.45 -4.51
C THR A 13 -3.60 19.22 -6.01
N ARG A 14 -2.82 18.23 -6.39
CA ARG A 14 -2.61 17.85 -7.80
C ARG A 14 -3.88 17.31 -8.50
N LEU A 15 -4.88 16.93 -7.72
CA LEU A 15 -6.18 16.44 -8.21
C LEU A 15 -7.31 17.44 -8.02
N TYR A 16 -7.01 18.70 -7.71
CA TYR A 16 -8.03 19.73 -7.66
C TYR A 16 -8.71 19.91 -9.03
N PRO A 17 -10.06 20.17 -9.08
CA PRO A 17 -10.94 20.40 -7.93
C PRO A 17 -11.52 19.15 -7.24
N ILE A 18 -11.26 17.94 -7.73
CA ILE A 18 -11.91 16.69 -7.24
C ILE A 18 -11.66 16.50 -5.74
N THR A 19 -10.45 16.78 -5.28
CA THR A 19 -10.03 16.53 -3.90
C THR A 19 -10.23 17.74 -2.97
N GLN A 20 -11.00 18.76 -3.35
CA GLN A 20 -11.33 19.86 -2.46
C GLN A 20 -12.30 19.46 -1.33
N GLY A 21 -13.13 18.46 -1.56
CA GLY A 21 -14.15 18.02 -0.61
C GLY A 21 -13.97 16.60 -0.08
N ILE A 22 -12.96 15.88 -0.56
CA ILE A 22 -12.77 14.47 -0.22
C ILE A 22 -11.29 14.08 -0.32
N SER A 23 -10.84 13.22 0.59
CA SER A 23 -9.52 12.61 0.49
C SER A 23 -9.33 11.88 -0.84
N LYS A 24 -8.15 12.03 -1.45
CA LYS A 24 -7.77 11.33 -2.67
C LYS A 24 -8.00 9.82 -2.57
N GLN A 25 -7.65 9.22 -1.44
CA GLN A 25 -7.72 7.78 -1.22
C GLN A 25 -9.16 7.23 -1.07
N LEU A 26 -10.15 8.13 -0.99
CA LEU A 26 -11.57 7.80 -1.04
C LEU A 26 -12.17 7.92 -2.44
N LEU A 27 -11.42 8.47 -3.41
CA LEU A 27 -11.85 8.50 -4.80
C LEU A 27 -11.97 7.08 -5.36
N PRO A 28 -12.92 6.84 -6.26
CA PRO A 28 -13.07 5.55 -6.90
C PRO A 28 -11.90 5.29 -7.87
N VAL A 29 -11.40 4.07 -7.85
CA VAL A 29 -10.59 3.50 -8.92
C VAL A 29 -11.39 2.35 -9.49
N TYR A 30 -12.06 2.57 -10.60
CA TYR A 30 -13.05 1.71 -11.21
C TYR A 30 -14.26 1.47 -10.27
N ASP A 31 -14.37 0.33 -9.62
CA ASP A 31 -15.55 -0.13 -8.90
C ASP A 31 -15.45 -0.04 -7.35
N LYS A 32 -14.30 0.42 -6.83
CA LYS A 32 -14.07 0.50 -5.38
C LYS A 32 -13.19 1.70 -4.97
N PRO A 33 -13.23 2.13 -3.70
CA PRO A 33 -12.39 3.21 -3.21
C PRO A 33 -10.90 2.87 -3.33
N MET A 34 -10.08 3.87 -3.67
CA MET A 34 -8.62 3.73 -3.85
C MET A 34 -7.94 3.05 -2.66
N ILE A 35 -8.36 3.33 -1.42
CA ILE A 35 -7.76 2.76 -0.19
C ILE A 35 -7.83 1.22 -0.15
N TYR A 36 -8.73 0.57 -0.90
CA TYR A 36 -8.84 -0.89 -0.95
C TYR A 36 -7.59 -1.53 -1.53
N TYR A 37 -6.95 -0.88 -2.50
CA TYR A 37 -5.76 -1.42 -3.16
C TYR A 37 -4.57 -1.53 -2.21
N PRO A 38 -4.11 -0.48 -1.50
CA PRO A 38 -3.05 -0.62 -0.52
C PRO A 38 -3.43 -1.52 0.67
N LEU A 39 -4.69 -1.52 1.13
CA LEU A 39 -5.14 -2.46 2.14
C LEU A 39 -4.99 -3.91 1.67
N SER A 40 -5.36 -4.21 0.41
CA SER A 40 -5.22 -5.55 -0.16
C SER A 40 -3.77 -6.03 -0.18
N VAL A 41 -2.81 -5.13 -0.43
CA VAL A 41 -1.37 -5.45 -0.41
C VAL A 41 -0.93 -5.93 0.97
N LEU A 42 -1.34 -5.24 2.04
CA LEU A 42 -1.05 -5.66 3.40
C LEU A 42 -1.74 -6.98 3.76
N MET A 43 -2.98 -7.16 3.34
CA MET A 43 -3.72 -8.42 3.54
C MET A 43 -3.05 -9.60 2.83
N LEU A 44 -2.62 -9.42 1.58
CA LEU A 44 -1.89 -10.44 0.81
C LEU A 44 -0.52 -10.77 1.44
N ALA A 45 0.10 -9.82 2.14
CA ALA A 45 1.30 -10.07 2.97
C ALA A 45 1.00 -10.86 4.26
N GLY A 46 -0.27 -11.11 4.58
CA GLY A 46 -0.70 -11.80 5.79
C GLY A 46 -0.81 -10.88 7.02
N ILE A 47 -0.87 -9.57 6.81
CA ILE A 47 -0.94 -8.56 7.88
C ILE A 47 -2.40 -8.24 8.19
N ARG A 48 -2.81 -8.39 9.46
CA ARG A 48 -4.19 -8.17 9.93
C ARG A 48 -4.34 -6.97 10.85
N ASP A 49 -3.29 -6.61 11.59
CA ASP A 49 -3.25 -5.41 12.44
C ASP A 49 -2.76 -4.24 11.60
N ILE A 50 -3.64 -3.30 11.30
CA ILE A 50 -3.35 -2.19 10.37
C ILE A 50 -3.75 -0.87 10.98
N LEU A 51 -2.83 0.10 10.96
CA LEU A 51 -3.07 1.50 11.30
C LEU A 51 -3.31 2.30 10.03
N VAL A 52 -4.45 2.96 9.94
CA VAL A 52 -4.76 3.95 8.89
C VAL A 52 -4.42 5.34 9.42
N ILE A 53 -3.46 5.99 8.78
CA ILE A 53 -3.05 7.37 9.13
C ILE A 53 -3.61 8.31 8.08
N SER A 54 -4.36 9.33 8.50
CA SER A 54 -4.93 10.33 7.61
C SER A 54 -5.01 11.71 8.27
N THR A 55 -5.47 12.71 7.51
CA THR A 55 -5.73 14.04 8.07
C THR A 55 -6.88 14.00 9.08
N PRO A 56 -6.95 14.93 10.05
CA PRO A 56 -8.07 15.01 10.99
C PRO A 56 -9.43 15.14 10.28
N GLU A 57 -9.48 15.83 9.15
CA GLU A 57 -10.70 16.09 8.37
C GLU A 57 -11.22 14.83 7.67
N ASP A 58 -10.33 13.97 7.19
CA ASP A 58 -10.70 12.79 6.39
C ASP A 58 -10.80 11.51 7.23
N LEU A 59 -10.15 11.46 8.38
CA LEU A 59 -10.12 10.26 9.24
C LEU A 59 -11.52 9.73 9.62
N PRO A 60 -12.53 10.58 9.93
CA PRO A 60 -13.90 10.12 10.18
C PRO A 60 -14.52 9.39 8.98
N ARG A 61 -14.20 9.81 7.74
CA ARG A 61 -14.70 9.17 6.52
C ARG A 61 -14.10 7.78 6.32
N PHE A 62 -12.80 7.62 6.62
CA PHE A 62 -12.17 6.29 6.60
C PHE A 62 -12.78 5.37 7.65
N ARG A 63 -13.06 5.86 8.86
CA ARG A 63 -13.76 5.08 9.90
C ARG A 63 -15.15 4.66 9.46
N THR A 64 -15.89 5.53 8.78
CA THR A 64 -17.22 5.21 8.24
C THR A 64 -17.14 4.14 7.15
N LEU A 65 -16.13 4.22 6.26
CA LEU A 65 -15.97 3.28 5.15
C LEU A 65 -15.51 1.89 5.60
N LEU A 66 -14.51 1.84 6.49
CA LEU A 66 -13.77 0.62 6.79
C LEU A 66 -14.16 0.00 8.15
N GLY A 67 -14.84 0.76 9.03
CA GLY A 67 -15.21 0.32 10.38
C GLY A 67 -13.97 -0.03 11.22
N ASP A 68 -14.08 -1.09 11.99
CA ASP A 68 -12.99 -1.68 12.77
C ASP A 68 -12.22 -2.77 12.01
N GLY A 69 -12.62 -3.06 10.75
CA GLY A 69 -12.04 -4.07 9.89
C GLY A 69 -12.53 -5.50 10.14
N SER A 70 -13.34 -5.74 11.16
CA SER A 70 -13.79 -7.08 11.53
C SER A 70 -14.56 -7.79 10.41
N GLY A 71 -15.33 -7.04 9.60
CA GLY A 71 -16.08 -7.58 8.46
C GLY A 71 -15.21 -8.20 7.36
N VAL A 72 -13.89 -7.96 7.37
CA VAL A 72 -12.90 -8.58 6.47
C VAL A 72 -11.75 -9.20 7.26
N GLY A 73 -12.00 -9.55 8.54
CA GLY A 73 -11.04 -10.23 9.40
C GLY A 73 -9.80 -9.42 9.77
N LEU A 74 -9.83 -8.10 9.63
CA LEU A 74 -8.78 -7.17 10.03
C LEU A 74 -9.06 -6.60 11.43
N ARG A 75 -8.03 -5.99 12.01
CA ARG A 75 -8.11 -5.08 13.17
C ARG A 75 -7.55 -3.73 12.74
N LEU A 76 -8.45 -2.76 12.53
CA LEU A 76 -8.08 -1.44 12.08
C LEU A 76 -8.02 -0.46 13.25
N GLU A 77 -6.90 0.23 13.35
CA GLU A 77 -6.72 1.40 14.18
C GLU A 77 -6.54 2.64 13.30
N TYR A 78 -6.72 3.81 13.88
CA TYR A 78 -6.73 5.07 13.15
C TYR A 78 -5.97 6.13 13.91
N ALA A 79 -5.08 6.85 13.21
CA ALA A 79 -4.32 7.95 13.78
C ALA A 79 -4.34 9.17 12.87
N GLU A 80 -4.25 10.35 13.47
CA GLU A 80 -4.23 11.61 12.76
C GLU A 80 -2.81 12.00 12.36
N GLN A 81 -2.66 12.51 11.14
CA GLN A 81 -1.50 13.24 10.67
C GLN A 81 -1.92 14.70 10.45
N PRO A 82 -1.75 15.58 11.45
CA PRO A 82 -2.19 16.97 11.35
C PRO A 82 -1.46 17.77 10.27
N ARG A 83 -0.21 17.40 9.97
CA ARG A 83 0.63 18.04 8.94
C ARG A 83 1.43 16.96 8.21
N PRO A 84 1.53 17.06 6.87
CA PRO A 84 2.30 16.10 6.07
C PRO A 84 3.80 16.43 6.12
N GLU A 85 4.48 16.00 7.16
CA GLU A 85 5.91 16.24 7.41
C GLU A 85 6.81 15.12 6.86
N GLY A 86 6.37 14.42 5.83
CA GLY A 86 7.10 13.37 5.16
C GLY A 86 6.60 11.96 5.47
N LEU A 87 7.01 10.97 4.64
CA LEU A 87 6.49 9.62 4.74
C LEU A 87 7.00 8.87 5.98
N ALA A 88 8.22 9.14 6.43
CA ALA A 88 8.79 8.50 7.61
C ALA A 88 8.09 8.94 8.91
N GLN A 89 7.35 10.06 8.91
CA GLN A 89 6.52 10.50 10.04
C GLN A 89 5.48 9.44 10.43
N ALA A 90 5.04 8.61 9.49
CA ALA A 90 4.08 7.53 9.77
C ALA A 90 4.55 6.59 10.89
N PHE A 91 5.87 6.33 11.01
CA PHE A 91 6.43 5.49 12.07
C PHE A 91 6.56 6.22 13.40
N ILE A 92 6.60 7.55 13.39
CA ILE A 92 6.59 8.37 14.61
C ILE A 92 5.16 8.41 15.17
N ILE A 93 4.17 8.67 14.30
CA ILE A 93 2.75 8.67 14.67
C ILE A 93 2.32 7.26 15.12
N GLY A 94 2.73 6.23 14.42
CA GLY A 94 2.37 4.85 14.68
C GLY A 94 3.24 4.14 15.73
N ARG A 95 4.11 4.84 16.46
CA ARG A 95 5.09 4.23 17.39
C ARG A 95 4.45 3.28 18.40
N ASP A 96 3.39 3.70 19.05
CA ASP A 96 2.71 2.90 20.08
C ASP A 96 2.00 1.69 19.46
N PHE A 97 1.39 1.87 18.28
CA PHE A 97 0.77 0.79 17.51
C PHE A 97 1.81 -0.25 17.06
N VAL A 98 2.94 0.17 16.52
CA VAL A 98 4.02 -0.72 16.06
C VAL A 98 4.64 -1.47 17.24
N GLY A 99 4.90 -0.79 18.37
CA GLY A 99 5.32 -1.41 19.63
C GLY A 99 6.58 -2.28 19.49
N GLY A 100 7.57 -1.86 18.69
CA GLY A 100 8.80 -2.61 18.45
C GLY A 100 8.64 -3.85 17.56
N SER A 101 7.45 -4.08 16.97
CA SER A 101 7.22 -5.16 16.02
C SER A 101 7.78 -4.81 14.63
N PRO A 102 8.14 -5.81 13.79
CA PRO A 102 8.33 -5.56 12.37
C PRO A 102 7.07 -4.93 11.77
N SER A 103 7.24 -4.03 10.80
CA SER A 103 6.12 -3.30 10.23
C SER A 103 6.26 -3.05 8.73
N ALA A 104 5.13 -2.99 8.03
CA ALA A 104 5.04 -2.60 6.63
C ALA A 104 4.33 -1.25 6.53
N LEU A 105 4.82 -0.39 5.65
CA LEU A 105 4.18 0.87 5.26
C LEU A 105 3.80 0.80 3.79
N VAL A 106 2.55 1.11 3.47
CA VAL A 106 2.09 1.30 2.09
C VAL A 106 1.46 2.68 1.95
N LEU A 107 1.73 3.33 0.83
CA LEU A 107 1.11 4.61 0.50
C LEU A 107 -0.32 4.38 -0.01
N GLY A 108 -1.26 5.15 0.50
CA GLY A 108 -2.69 5.00 0.26
C GLY A 108 -3.15 5.23 -1.18
N ASP A 109 -2.26 5.69 -2.05
CA ASP A 109 -2.49 5.99 -3.46
C ASP A 109 -1.72 5.08 -4.42
N ASN A 110 -1.09 4.02 -3.91
CA ASN A 110 -0.31 3.09 -4.71
C ASN A 110 -1.11 1.80 -4.98
N ILE A 111 -1.16 1.41 -6.23
CA ILE A 111 -1.82 0.19 -6.71
C ILE A 111 -0.74 -0.76 -7.22
N PHE A 112 -0.81 -2.00 -6.77
CA PHE A 112 0.09 -3.07 -7.21
C PHE A 112 -0.74 -4.23 -7.76
N HIS A 113 -0.35 -4.72 -8.92
CA HIS A 113 -0.95 -5.92 -9.52
C HIS A 113 0.09 -6.69 -10.33
N GLY A 114 0.00 -8.01 -10.33
CA GLY A 114 0.86 -8.86 -11.15
C GLY A 114 0.90 -10.29 -10.66
N MET A 115 1.21 -11.19 -11.58
CA MET A 115 1.32 -12.62 -11.27
C MET A 115 2.44 -12.86 -10.25
N GLY A 116 2.15 -13.62 -9.19
CA GLY A 116 3.12 -13.92 -8.13
C GLY A 116 3.25 -12.85 -7.04
N LEU A 117 2.51 -11.74 -7.13
CA LEU A 117 2.54 -10.67 -6.13
C LEU A 117 2.30 -11.21 -4.71
N THR A 118 1.29 -12.06 -4.52
CA THR A 118 1.00 -12.68 -3.22
C THR A 118 2.19 -13.43 -2.63
N GLY A 119 2.92 -14.18 -3.46
CA GLY A 119 4.12 -14.91 -3.04
C GLY A 119 5.24 -13.98 -2.56
N ILE A 120 5.48 -12.89 -3.30
CA ILE A 120 6.44 -11.85 -2.95
C ILE A 120 6.05 -11.19 -1.62
N LEU A 121 4.80 -10.76 -1.49
CA LEU A 121 4.29 -10.10 -0.29
C LEU A 121 4.33 -11.00 0.95
N ARG A 122 3.99 -12.28 0.81
CA ARG A 122 4.10 -13.27 1.92
C ARG A 122 5.54 -13.49 2.38
N ARG A 123 6.53 -13.43 1.47
CA ARG A 123 7.95 -13.46 1.85
C ARG A 123 8.36 -12.18 2.57
N ALA A 124 7.96 -11.02 2.04
CA ALA A 124 8.22 -9.72 2.66
C ALA A 124 7.59 -9.62 4.07
N GLY A 125 6.36 -10.12 4.25
CA GLY A 125 5.66 -10.17 5.53
C GLY A 125 6.31 -11.04 6.61
N LYS A 126 7.33 -11.84 6.25
CA LYS A 126 8.14 -12.65 7.18
C LYS A 126 9.47 -11.98 7.56
N LEU A 127 9.71 -10.74 7.14
CA LEU A 127 10.91 -10.00 7.48
C LEU A 127 11.06 -9.89 9.01
N LYS A 128 12.25 -10.19 9.52
CA LYS A 128 12.59 -10.13 10.95
C LYS A 128 13.67 -9.10 11.24
N GLU A 129 14.55 -8.83 10.28
CA GLU A 129 15.71 -7.95 10.44
C GLU A 129 15.91 -7.13 9.17
N GLY A 130 16.29 -5.86 9.37
CA GLY A 130 16.61 -4.90 8.33
C GLY A 130 15.40 -4.30 7.64
N GLY A 131 15.62 -3.75 6.45
CA GLY A 131 14.62 -3.16 5.58
C GLY A 131 14.55 -3.87 4.24
N LEU A 132 13.35 -3.90 3.65
CA LEU A 132 13.09 -4.38 2.31
C LEU A 132 12.31 -3.32 1.55
N VAL A 133 12.83 -2.91 0.41
CA VAL A 133 12.17 -2.02 -0.55
C VAL A 133 11.98 -2.75 -1.88
N PHE A 134 11.11 -2.22 -2.72
CA PHE A 134 10.91 -2.75 -4.06
C PHE A 134 11.58 -1.87 -5.10
N GLY A 135 12.00 -2.47 -6.21
CA GLY A 135 12.50 -1.76 -7.38
C GLY A 135 11.58 -2.01 -8.58
N TYR A 136 11.07 -0.96 -9.18
CA TYR A 136 10.21 -1.02 -10.36
C TYR A 136 10.81 -0.20 -11.50
N LEU A 137 10.98 -0.82 -12.67
CA LEU A 137 11.57 -0.16 -13.84
C LEU A 137 10.60 0.89 -14.43
N VAL A 138 11.05 2.14 -14.50
CA VAL A 138 10.26 3.27 -15.01
C VAL A 138 11.00 4.01 -16.13
N ARG A 139 10.29 4.86 -16.88
CA ARG A 139 10.86 5.71 -17.93
C ARG A 139 11.36 7.06 -17.41
N ASP A 140 10.79 7.54 -16.31
CA ASP A 140 10.95 8.86 -15.73
C ASP A 140 11.39 8.76 -14.24
N PRO A 141 12.57 8.12 -13.96
CA PRO A 141 13.03 7.84 -12.61
C PRO A 141 13.25 9.08 -11.75
N GLU A 142 13.51 10.24 -12.36
CA GLU A 142 13.71 11.52 -11.67
C GLU A 142 12.50 12.00 -10.84
N ARG A 143 11.32 11.40 -11.06
CA ARG A 143 10.11 11.71 -10.31
C ARG A 143 10.02 11.01 -8.96
N TYR A 144 10.84 9.99 -8.74
CA TYR A 144 10.72 9.04 -7.63
C TYR A 144 12.01 8.94 -6.81
N GLY A 145 11.93 8.27 -5.66
CA GLY A 145 13.11 7.69 -5.04
C GLY A 145 13.67 6.61 -5.97
N VAL A 146 14.98 6.63 -6.20
CA VAL A 146 15.66 5.71 -7.12
C VAL A 146 16.62 4.83 -6.33
N VAL A 147 16.61 3.50 -6.60
CA VAL A 147 17.53 2.54 -6.02
C VAL A 147 18.56 2.09 -7.06
N GLU A 148 19.82 2.09 -6.65
CA GLU A 148 20.96 1.53 -7.38
C GLU A 148 21.39 0.23 -6.72
N PHE A 149 21.67 -0.81 -7.52
CA PHE A 149 22.13 -2.13 -7.03
C PHE A 149 23.09 -2.77 -8.05
N ASP A 150 23.92 -3.71 -7.58
CA ASP A 150 24.83 -4.48 -8.40
C ASP A 150 24.15 -5.68 -9.08
N ALA A 151 24.93 -6.45 -9.84
CA ALA A 151 24.43 -7.63 -10.56
C ALA A 151 23.92 -8.74 -9.63
N GLU A 152 24.40 -8.76 -8.39
CA GLU A 152 24.02 -9.69 -7.34
C GLU A 152 22.76 -9.22 -6.56
N GLY A 153 22.24 -8.01 -6.88
CA GLY A 153 21.07 -7.42 -6.24
C GLY A 153 21.35 -6.71 -4.91
N LYS A 154 22.64 -6.47 -4.57
CA LYS A 154 23.03 -5.71 -3.39
C LYS A 154 22.80 -4.23 -3.65
N VAL A 155 22.09 -3.57 -2.74
CA VAL A 155 21.83 -2.13 -2.84
C VAL A 155 23.12 -1.34 -2.65
N LEU A 156 23.44 -0.48 -3.62
CA LEU A 156 24.59 0.41 -3.64
C LEU A 156 24.23 1.84 -3.21
N GLY A 157 23.03 2.30 -3.52
CA GLY A 157 22.60 3.65 -3.21
C GLY A 157 21.10 3.86 -3.36
N LEU A 158 20.61 4.94 -2.74
CA LEU A 158 19.28 5.47 -2.93
C LEU A 158 19.35 6.99 -3.04
N GLU A 159 18.59 7.56 -3.99
CA GLU A 159 18.49 9.00 -4.16
C GLU A 159 17.02 9.41 -4.28
N GLU A 160 16.63 10.47 -3.56
CA GLU A 160 15.29 11.06 -3.67
C GLU A 160 15.24 12.02 -4.84
N LYS A 161 14.41 11.74 -5.84
CA LYS A 161 14.17 12.59 -7.02
C LYS A 161 15.46 13.16 -7.64
N PRO A 162 16.39 12.30 -8.03
CA PRO A 162 17.69 12.74 -8.54
C PRO A 162 17.53 13.47 -9.89
N LYS A 163 18.28 14.56 -10.08
CA LYS A 163 18.33 15.25 -11.39
C LYS A 163 19.00 14.40 -12.48
N HIS A 164 19.92 13.53 -12.08
CA HIS A 164 20.68 12.62 -12.95
C HIS A 164 20.61 11.21 -12.34
N PRO A 165 19.53 10.46 -12.57
CA PRO A 165 19.35 9.12 -11.99
C PRO A 165 20.47 8.17 -12.43
N LYS A 166 21.01 7.41 -11.48
CA LYS A 166 22.00 6.36 -11.75
C LYS A 166 21.38 5.04 -12.17
N SER A 167 20.09 4.91 -11.99
CA SER A 167 19.30 3.73 -12.26
C SER A 167 17.90 4.14 -12.73
N ASN A 168 17.22 3.27 -13.49
CA ASN A 168 15.82 3.46 -13.86
C ASN A 168 14.86 2.72 -12.93
N TYR A 169 15.33 2.25 -11.78
CA TYR A 169 14.49 1.55 -10.81
C TYR A 169 13.98 2.51 -9.73
N ALA A 170 12.71 2.88 -9.88
CA ALA A 170 11.98 3.64 -8.85
C ALA A 170 11.67 2.75 -7.65
N VAL A 171 11.62 3.36 -6.46
CA VAL A 171 11.16 2.72 -5.23
C VAL A 171 9.68 3.02 -5.04
N PRO A 172 8.78 2.05 -5.27
CA PRO A 172 7.36 2.20 -5.02
C PRO A 172 7.04 2.45 -3.55
N GLY A 173 5.84 3.00 -3.30
CA GLY A 173 5.37 3.31 -1.95
C GLY A 173 4.96 2.09 -1.13
N LEU A 174 5.84 1.09 -1.03
CA LEU A 174 5.67 -0.12 -0.23
C LEU A 174 7.00 -0.51 0.41
N TYR A 175 7.02 -0.58 1.73
CA TYR A 175 8.22 -0.73 2.54
C TYR A 175 7.98 -1.74 3.65
N PHE A 176 8.98 -2.59 3.96
CA PHE A 176 8.96 -3.51 5.08
C PHE A 176 10.20 -3.28 5.94
N TYR A 177 10.03 -3.20 7.25
CA TYR A 177 11.10 -2.94 8.19
C TYR A 177 10.99 -3.83 9.42
N ASP A 178 12.12 -4.01 10.11
CA ASP A 178 12.19 -4.63 11.42
C ASP A 178 11.66 -3.73 12.54
N GLY A 179 11.77 -4.19 13.79
CA GLY A 179 11.27 -3.46 14.96
C GLY A 179 12.03 -2.17 15.30
N GLU A 180 13.18 -1.90 14.68
CA GLU A 180 13.97 -0.68 14.92
C GLU A 180 13.44 0.55 14.18
N VAL A 181 12.48 0.38 13.26
CA VAL A 181 12.04 1.41 12.32
C VAL A 181 11.56 2.70 12.99
N CYS A 182 10.83 2.61 14.10
CA CYS A 182 10.32 3.79 14.80
C CYS A 182 11.45 4.63 15.41
N ASP A 183 12.48 3.99 15.94
CA ASP A 183 13.65 4.68 16.51
C ASP A 183 14.50 5.31 15.40
N ARG A 184 14.69 4.60 14.29
CA ARG A 184 15.37 5.12 13.11
C ARG A 184 14.63 6.31 12.51
N ALA A 185 13.30 6.24 12.39
CA ALA A 185 12.48 7.35 11.91
C ALA A 185 12.57 8.58 12.82
N ALA A 186 12.55 8.39 14.14
CA ALA A 186 12.68 9.47 15.13
C ALA A 186 14.06 10.13 15.12
N ALA A 187 15.10 9.43 14.68
CA ALA A 187 16.46 9.96 14.57
C ALA A 187 16.72 10.75 13.27
N LEU A 188 15.77 10.76 12.32
CA LEU A 188 15.90 11.50 11.07
C LEU A 188 15.85 13.01 11.31
N LYS A 189 16.52 13.74 10.43
CA LYS A 189 16.42 15.20 10.35
C LYS A 189 15.60 15.56 9.12
N PRO A 190 14.74 16.61 9.22
CA PRO A 190 14.01 17.10 8.05
C PRO A 190 14.94 17.44 6.90
N SER A 191 14.55 17.10 5.69
CA SER A 191 15.23 17.47 4.45
C SER A 191 15.13 18.99 4.21
N PRO A 192 15.82 19.55 3.18
CA PRO A 192 15.63 20.94 2.78
C PRO A 192 14.18 21.30 2.42
N ARG A 193 13.33 20.30 2.16
CA ARG A 193 11.88 20.46 1.93
C ARG A 193 11.07 20.50 3.24
N GLY A 194 11.71 20.33 4.39
CA GLY A 194 11.05 20.22 5.69
C GLY A 194 10.41 18.86 5.96
N GLU A 195 10.71 17.84 5.16
CA GLU A 195 10.10 16.51 5.23
C GLU A 195 11.04 15.47 5.84
N LEU A 196 10.52 14.55 6.63
CA LEU A 196 11.17 13.32 7.07
C LEU A 196 11.08 12.29 5.93
N GLU A 197 12.14 12.25 5.12
CA GLU A 197 12.15 11.47 3.89
C GLU A 197 12.25 9.97 4.17
N ILE A 198 11.41 9.20 3.51
CA ILE A 198 11.49 7.73 3.56
C ILE A 198 12.82 7.23 2.95
N THR A 199 13.35 7.95 1.98
CA THR A 199 14.65 7.66 1.36
C THR A 199 15.78 7.77 2.38
N ASP A 200 15.71 8.71 3.32
CA ASP A 200 16.74 8.83 4.38
C ASP A 200 16.59 7.72 5.44
N LEU A 201 15.37 7.29 5.71
CA LEU A 201 15.11 6.10 6.51
C LEU A 201 15.74 4.85 5.86
N ASN A 202 15.50 4.64 4.57
CA ASN A 202 16.12 3.56 3.80
C ASN A 202 17.64 3.64 3.79
N ARG A 203 18.21 4.84 3.65
CA ARG A 203 19.67 5.07 3.75
C ARG A 203 20.23 4.70 5.11
N SER A 204 19.46 4.84 6.19
CA SER A 204 19.91 4.41 7.52
C SER A 204 20.14 2.89 7.58
N TYR A 205 19.21 2.12 6.99
CA TYR A 205 19.37 0.67 6.86
C TYR A 205 20.48 0.28 5.88
N LEU A 206 20.64 1.03 4.79
CA LEU A 206 21.72 0.78 3.83
C LEU A 206 23.12 0.96 4.46
N ARG A 207 23.31 2.03 5.25
CA ARG A 207 24.59 2.27 5.96
C ARG A 207 24.98 1.11 6.87
N ASP A 208 24.00 0.44 7.46
CA ASP A 208 24.23 -0.71 8.33
C ASP A 208 24.34 -2.03 7.56
N GLY A 209 24.25 -1.99 6.21
CA GLY A 209 24.27 -3.19 5.38
C GLY A 209 23.00 -4.05 5.51
N LYS A 210 21.91 -3.48 6.03
CA LYS A 210 20.66 -4.17 6.35
C LYS A 210 19.50 -3.87 5.39
N LEU A 211 19.75 -3.17 4.26
CA LEU A 211 18.70 -2.89 3.26
C LEU A 211 18.77 -3.89 2.11
N ARG A 212 17.61 -4.44 1.75
CA ARG A 212 17.43 -5.32 0.59
C ARG A 212 16.48 -4.70 -0.42
N VAL A 213 16.61 -5.08 -1.69
CA VAL A 213 15.68 -4.74 -2.76
C VAL A 213 15.09 -6.02 -3.37
N GLU A 214 13.78 -6.03 -3.58
CA GLU A 214 13.07 -7.05 -4.37
C GLU A 214 12.60 -6.39 -5.67
N LEU A 215 12.93 -6.96 -6.83
CA LEU A 215 12.56 -6.37 -8.12
C LEU A 215 11.18 -6.84 -8.55
N LEU A 216 10.31 -5.90 -8.86
CA LEU A 216 9.05 -6.16 -9.54
C LEU A 216 9.33 -6.23 -11.04
N GLY A 217 9.35 -7.46 -11.57
CA GLY A 217 9.74 -7.75 -12.94
C GLY A 217 8.65 -7.42 -13.97
N ARG A 218 8.85 -7.90 -15.21
CA ARG A 218 7.85 -7.77 -16.28
C ARG A 218 6.54 -8.44 -15.88
N GLY A 219 5.42 -7.83 -16.24
CA GLY A 219 4.09 -8.33 -15.89
C GLY A 219 3.55 -7.76 -14.58
N PHE A 220 4.35 -7.01 -13.82
CA PHE A 220 3.84 -6.21 -12.71
C PHE A 220 3.37 -4.84 -13.20
N ALA A 221 2.28 -4.37 -12.63
CA ALA A 221 1.82 -2.99 -12.71
C ALA A 221 1.96 -2.35 -11.33
N TRP A 222 2.68 -1.24 -11.28
CA TRP A 222 2.66 -0.29 -10.20
C TRP A 222 2.13 1.03 -10.74
N LEU A 223 1.05 1.52 -10.16
CA LEU A 223 0.35 2.73 -10.59
C LEU A 223 0.30 3.69 -9.41
N ASP A 224 0.86 4.88 -9.61
CA ASP A 224 0.67 6.01 -8.71
C ASP A 224 -0.53 6.84 -9.22
N THR A 225 -1.53 7.04 -8.40
CA THR A 225 -2.74 7.78 -8.79
C THR A 225 -2.62 9.28 -8.49
N GLY A 226 -1.43 9.85 -8.72
CA GLY A 226 -1.05 11.22 -8.31
C GLY A 226 -1.59 12.34 -9.19
N THR A 227 -2.03 12.07 -10.40
CA THR A 227 -2.59 13.03 -11.36
C THR A 227 -3.91 12.54 -11.92
N HIS A 228 -4.67 13.41 -12.60
CA HIS A 228 -5.92 13.04 -13.26
C HIS A 228 -5.71 11.93 -14.30
N GLU A 229 -4.63 12.03 -15.08
CA GLU A 229 -4.27 11.05 -16.10
C GLU A 229 -3.92 9.70 -15.48
N SER A 230 -3.09 9.70 -14.42
CA SER A 230 -2.70 8.43 -13.77
C SER A 230 -3.87 7.78 -13.02
N LEU A 231 -4.79 8.55 -12.46
CA LEU A 231 -6.03 8.04 -11.86
C LEU A 231 -6.93 7.38 -12.90
N LEU A 232 -7.10 8.02 -14.07
CA LEU A 232 -7.87 7.46 -15.17
C LEU A 232 -7.22 6.19 -15.73
N GLN A 233 -5.89 6.21 -15.91
CA GLN A 233 -5.14 5.04 -16.37
C GLN A 233 -5.27 3.86 -15.40
N ALA A 234 -5.20 4.12 -14.09
CA ALA A 234 -5.41 3.10 -13.07
C ALA A 234 -6.81 2.49 -13.14
N SER A 235 -7.85 3.33 -13.29
CA SER A 235 -9.23 2.86 -13.43
C SER A 235 -9.42 2.01 -14.68
N ASN A 236 -8.90 2.44 -15.82
CA ASN A 236 -8.97 1.69 -17.08
C ASN A 236 -8.21 0.36 -17.01
N PHE A 237 -7.05 0.34 -16.35
CA PHE A 237 -6.26 -0.87 -16.15
C PHE A 237 -7.04 -1.89 -15.32
N VAL A 238 -7.58 -1.48 -14.16
CA VAL A 238 -8.36 -2.35 -13.29
C VAL A 238 -9.59 -2.87 -14.02
N GLN A 239 -10.37 -2.00 -14.66
CA GLN A 239 -11.54 -2.37 -15.46
C GLN A 239 -11.18 -3.44 -16.50
N THR A 240 -10.14 -3.20 -17.29
CA THR A 240 -9.75 -4.12 -18.37
C THR A 240 -9.42 -5.51 -17.86
N ILE A 241 -8.68 -5.61 -16.74
CA ILE A 241 -8.31 -6.90 -16.17
C ILE A 241 -9.55 -7.61 -15.58
N GLU A 242 -10.34 -6.90 -14.78
CA GLU A 242 -11.52 -7.48 -14.14
C GLU A 242 -12.56 -7.95 -15.15
N GLU A 243 -12.86 -7.16 -16.18
CA GLU A 243 -13.81 -7.55 -17.25
C GLU A 243 -13.32 -8.74 -18.08
N ARG A 244 -12.02 -8.86 -18.30
CA ARG A 244 -11.45 -9.96 -19.09
C ARG A 244 -11.34 -11.27 -18.33
N GLN A 245 -11.04 -11.20 -17.04
CA GLN A 245 -10.82 -12.39 -16.21
C GLN A 245 -12.06 -12.82 -15.43
N GLY A 246 -13.03 -11.91 -15.23
CA GLY A 246 -14.17 -12.16 -14.33
C GLY A 246 -13.78 -12.19 -12.85
N LEU A 247 -12.56 -11.79 -12.50
CA LEU A 247 -12.00 -11.77 -11.16
C LEU A 247 -11.80 -10.33 -10.69
N LYS A 248 -11.96 -10.08 -9.39
CA LYS A 248 -11.76 -8.75 -8.81
C LYS A 248 -10.31 -8.51 -8.39
N ILE A 249 -9.77 -7.33 -8.67
CA ILE A 249 -8.51 -6.84 -8.12
C ILE A 249 -8.79 -6.17 -6.77
N ALA A 250 -7.98 -6.49 -5.74
CA ALA A 250 -8.11 -5.88 -4.41
C ALA A 250 -9.50 -6.02 -3.77
N CYS A 251 -10.17 -7.14 -3.99
CA CYS A 251 -11.39 -7.50 -3.28
C CYS A 251 -11.03 -7.97 -1.86
N LEU A 252 -11.28 -7.11 -0.87
CA LEU A 252 -10.85 -7.37 0.52
C LEU A 252 -11.57 -8.59 1.11
N GLU A 253 -12.85 -8.75 0.80
CA GLU A 253 -13.69 -9.86 1.24
C GLU A 253 -13.18 -11.19 0.67
N GLU A 254 -12.84 -11.24 -0.61
CA GLU A 254 -12.27 -12.44 -1.24
C GLU A 254 -10.92 -12.81 -0.62
N ILE A 255 -10.00 -11.81 -0.43
CA ILE A 255 -8.70 -12.06 0.19
C ILE A 255 -8.88 -12.59 1.61
N ALA A 256 -9.81 -12.03 2.38
CA ALA A 256 -10.12 -12.47 3.73
C ALA A 256 -10.67 -13.90 3.75
N PHE A 257 -11.62 -14.22 2.88
CA PHE A 257 -12.23 -15.54 2.75
C PHE A 257 -11.18 -16.61 2.34
N ARG A 258 -10.41 -16.35 1.28
CA ARG A 258 -9.35 -17.26 0.83
C ARG A 258 -8.21 -17.44 1.84
N SER A 259 -8.02 -16.45 2.71
CA SER A 259 -7.05 -16.52 3.81
C SER A 259 -7.60 -17.21 5.06
N GLY A 260 -8.88 -17.62 5.06
CA GLY A 260 -9.55 -18.20 6.21
C GLY A 260 -9.78 -17.22 7.37
N TRP A 261 -9.86 -15.92 7.09
CA TRP A 261 -10.07 -14.89 8.11
C TRP A 261 -11.55 -14.59 8.34
N ILE A 262 -12.37 -14.84 7.34
CA ILE A 262 -13.83 -14.87 7.42
C ILE A 262 -14.35 -16.19 6.84
N ASP A 263 -15.53 -16.59 7.27
CA ASP A 263 -16.22 -17.78 6.76
C ASP A 263 -17.16 -17.46 5.59
N GLU A 264 -17.75 -18.50 4.99
CA GLU A 264 -18.72 -18.38 3.89
C GLU A 264 -19.95 -17.55 4.30
N ALA A 265 -20.43 -17.73 5.52
CA ALA A 265 -21.62 -17.02 6.00
C ALA A 265 -21.37 -15.50 6.04
N THR A 266 -20.22 -15.10 6.56
CA THR A 266 -19.78 -13.68 6.56
C THR A 266 -19.63 -13.15 5.14
N LEU A 267 -18.99 -13.93 4.23
CA LEU A 267 -18.83 -13.52 2.83
C LEU A 267 -20.19 -13.31 2.16
N ARG A 268 -21.15 -14.22 2.39
CA ARG A 268 -22.50 -14.16 1.85
C ARG A 268 -23.25 -12.93 2.37
N GLU A 269 -23.21 -12.66 3.67
CA GLU A 269 -23.80 -11.47 4.29
C GLU A 269 -23.27 -10.19 3.62
N ARG A 270 -21.96 -10.09 3.41
CA ARG A 270 -21.33 -8.95 2.72
C ARG A 270 -21.82 -8.83 1.28
N GLY A 271 -21.95 -9.94 0.56
CA GLY A 271 -22.47 -9.96 -0.79
C GLY A 271 -23.95 -9.52 -0.88
N GLU A 272 -24.80 -9.96 0.05
CA GLU A 272 -26.21 -9.58 0.13
C GLU A 272 -26.42 -8.08 0.34
N LEU A 273 -25.59 -7.44 1.18
CA LEU A 273 -25.61 -5.98 1.38
C LEU A 273 -25.38 -5.21 0.07
N MET A 274 -24.69 -5.81 -0.89
CA MET A 274 -24.31 -5.20 -2.17
C MET A 274 -24.92 -5.93 -3.39
N ALA A 275 -25.91 -6.79 -3.23
CA ALA A 275 -26.46 -7.67 -4.28
C ALA A 275 -26.98 -6.93 -5.54
N LYS A 276 -27.25 -5.62 -5.42
CA LYS A 276 -27.72 -4.79 -6.54
C LYS A 276 -26.63 -4.42 -7.55
N ASN A 277 -25.35 -4.54 -7.18
CA ASN A 277 -24.21 -4.22 -8.04
C ASN A 277 -23.38 -5.47 -8.37
N GLU A 278 -22.42 -5.34 -9.27
CA GLU A 278 -21.56 -6.44 -9.71
C GLU A 278 -20.61 -6.94 -8.62
N TYR A 279 -20.13 -6.03 -7.76
CA TYR A 279 -19.24 -6.40 -6.67
C TYR A 279 -19.94 -7.36 -5.69
N GLY A 280 -21.17 -7.06 -5.27
CA GLY A 280 -21.95 -7.94 -4.39
C GLY A 280 -22.30 -9.27 -5.04
N ARG A 281 -22.69 -9.26 -6.34
CA ARG A 281 -22.94 -10.51 -7.07
C ARG A 281 -21.70 -11.39 -7.20
N TYR A 282 -20.53 -10.79 -7.36
CA TYR A 282 -19.25 -11.50 -7.35
C TYR A 282 -19.01 -12.21 -6.00
N LEU A 283 -19.24 -11.51 -4.86
CA LEU A 283 -19.08 -12.12 -3.53
C LEU A 283 -20.07 -13.27 -3.31
N LEU A 284 -21.32 -13.13 -3.77
CA LEU A 284 -22.31 -14.22 -3.68
C LEU A 284 -21.90 -15.42 -4.52
N ALA A 285 -21.41 -15.22 -5.73
CA ALA A 285 -20.91 -16.29 -6.58
C ALA A 285 -19.72 -17.04 -5.94
N LEU A 286 -18.80 -16.30 -5.28
CA LEU A 286 -17.70 -16.92 -4.52
C LEU A 286 -18.23 -17.75 -3.35
N ALA A 287 -19.22 -17.25 -2.61
CA ALA A 287 -19.84 -17.98 -1.48
C ALA A 287 -20.60 -19.20 -1.95
N ASP A 288 -21.15 -19.21 -3.17
CA ASP A 288 -21.84 -20.36 -3.79
C ASP A 288 -20.84 -21.41 -4.34
N GLY A 289 -19.53 -21.23 -4.14
CA GLY A 289 -18.51 -22.13 -4.63
C GLY A 289 -18.30 -22.07 -6.14
N ALA A 290 -18.66 -20.95 -6.79
CA ALA A 290 -18.27 -20.71 -8.17
C ALA A 290 -16.74 -20.74 -8.24
N GLU A 291 -16.23 -21.84 -8.81
CA GLU A 291 -14.82 -22.17 -8.79
C GLU A 291 -14.00 -21.17 -9.60
N GLU A 292 -12.86 -20.82 -9.01
CA GLU A 292 -11.73 -20.38 -9.78
C GLU A 292 -11.38 -21.41 -10.84
N THR A 293 -11.30 -20.98 -12.07
CA THR A 293 -10.38 -21.58 -13.01
C THR A 293 -8.97 -21.43 -12.43
N LYS A 294 -8.40 -22.53 -11.95
CA LYS A 294 -7.02 -22.66 -11.45
C LYS A 294 -6.00 -22.14 -12.44
#